data_01997e45846f55ecaa9556fbf1d48916
#
_entry.id   01997e45846f55ecaa9556fbf1d48916
#
_cell.length_a   1.000
_cell.length_b   1.000
_cell.length_c   1.000
_cell.angle_alpha   90.00
_cell.angle_beta   90.00
_cell.angle_gamma   90.00
#
_symmetry.space_group_name_H-M   'P 1'
#
loop_
_entity.id
_entity.type
_entity.pdbx_description
1 polymer ?
#
loop_
_entity_poly.entity_id
_entity_poly.type
_entity_poly.pdbx_seq_one_letter_code
_entity_poly.pdbx_strand_id
1 'polypeptide(L)'
;MRRTIAVAGAAGLVALLTPMSAANAADDATVSVLHAVPGLTVDVYANGEALIPDFKPGTLTDPLSLPAGSYDLQVFADGDSPGNGQPAIEASGVEVPAGANATVVAHLGAGGDPTLSVFANDTTATAPGEARLTVRHTAAAPAVDVRANGDVLFAGLSNPNEDSADVPADTYSADVTLAEGTSTIVYAWGSAEDGSLDLAVQTIDGLHSAPHGVPGGEAGLAPESGSISEWTLALGTLSALGLALGGRRLVTARTGR
;
A
#
# COMPACT_ATOMS: atom_id res chain seq x y z
N MET A 1 34.04 86.30 -2.90
CA MET A 1 33.03 85.52 -2.16
C MET A 1 32.04 84.92 -3.14
N ARG A 2 32.19 83.67 -3.51
CA ARG A 2 31.23 82.95 -4.37
C ARG A 2 30.70 81.78 -3.57
N ARG A 3 29.41 81.76 -3.27
CA ARG A 3 28.72 80.72 -2.56
C ARG A 3 28.24 79.71 -3.62
N THR A 4 28.73 78.49 -3.52
CA THR A 4 28.24 77.37 -4.29
C THR A 4 27.13 76.67 -3.50
N ILE A 5 25.96 76.51 -4.10
CA ILE A 5 24.80 75.78 -3.57
C ILE A 5 24.91 74.32 -4.08
N ALA A 6 25.03 73.37 -3.15
CA ALA A 6 24.97 71.95 -3.47
C ALA A 6 23.51 71.52 -3.47
N VAL A 7 23.05 70.92 -4.60
CA VAL A 7 21.75 70.29 -4.74
C VAL A 7 21.93 68.80 -4.42
N ALA A 8 21.29 68.38 -3.33
CA ALA A 8 21.22 66.92 -2.99
C ALA A 8 20.12 66.28 -3.77
N GLY A 9 20.52 65.37 -4.69
CA GLY A 9 19.57 64.53 -5.42
C GLY A 9 19.16 63.35 -4.54
N ALA A 10 17.86 63.22 -4.26
CA ALA A 10 17.26 62.06 -3.62
C ALA A 10 17.12 60.93 -4.66
N ALA A 11 17.95 59.91 -4.55
CA ALA A 11 17.77 58.66 -5.33
C ALA A 11 16.66 57.84 -4.68
N GLY A 12 15.50 57.81 -5.35
CA GLY A 12 14.38 56.91 -4.98
C GLY A 12 14.74 55.47 -5.23
N LEU A 13 14.80 54.67 -4.18
CA LEU A 13 14.96 53.22 -4.25
C LEU A 13 13.60 52.62 -4.63
N VAL A 14 13.41 52.28 -5.89
CA VAL A 14 12.26 51.47 -6.36
C VAL A 14 12.55 50.04 -5.98
N ALA A 15 11.96 49.56 -4.90
CA ALA A 15 11.96 48.13 -4.56
C ALA A 15 11.06 47.39 -5.55
N LEU A 16 11.68 46.65 -6.47
CA LEU A 16 11.02 45.67 -7.33
C LEU A 16 10.55 44.53 -6.44
N LEU A 17 9.29 44.56 -6.02
CA LEU A 17 8.59 43.41 -5.46
C LEU A 17 8.37 42.42 -6.59
N THR A 18 9.32 41.52 -6.79
CA THR A 18 9.05 40.30 -7.61
C THR A 18 8.00 39.50 -6.87
N PRO A 19 6.86 39.12 -7.51
CA PRO A 19 5.95 38.19 -6.88
C PRO A 19 6.73 36.86 -6.70
N MET A 20 6.96 36.46 -5.45
CA MET A 20 7.32 35.10 -5.17
C MET A 20 6.12 34.24 -5.61
N SER A 21 6.26 33.55 -6.74
CA SER A 21 5.35 32.47 -7.08
C SER A 21 5.35 31.53 -5.90
N ALA A 22 4.20 31.38 -5.23
CA ALA A 22 4.01 30.30 -4.29
C ALA A 22 4.31 29.01 -5.09
N ALA A 23 5.40 28.34 -4.76
CA ALA A 23 5.60 26.97 -5.20
C ALA A 23 4.39 26.24 -4.64
N ASN A 24 3.50 25.75 -5.55
CA ASN A 24 2.48 24.81 -5.13
C ASN A 24 3.24 23.65 -4.49
N ALA A 25 3.04 23.43 -3.18
CA ALA A 25 3.47 22.21 -2.55
C ALA A 25 2.83 21.09 -3.38
N ALA A 26 3.65 20.20 -3.93
CA ALA A 26 3.13 19.00 -4.57
C ALA A 26 2.37 18.22 -3.49
N ASP A 27 1.21 17.66 -3.86
CA ASP A 27 0.44 16.86 -2.92
C ASP A 27 1.30 15.67 -2.44
N ASP A 28 1.31 15.42 -1.13
CA ASP A 28 1.98 14.27 -0.57
C ASP A 28 1.39 12.98 -1.12
N ALA A 29 2.21 11.98 -1.28
CA ALA A 29 1.77 10.64 -1.63
C ALA A 29 1.29 9.89 -0.38
N THR A 30 0.33 9.00 -0.56
CA THR A 30 -0.14 8.05 0.45
C THR A 30 0.56 6.71 0.22
N VAL A 31 1.45 6.33 1.12
CA VAL A 31 2.26 5.12 0.97
C VAL A 31 2.06 4.18 2.15
N SER A 32 1.69 2.93 1.89
CA SER A 32 1.73 1.85 2.89
C SER A 32 2.96 0.98 2.67
N VAL A 33 3.46 0.35 3.73
CA VAL A 33 4.60 -0.58 3.65
C VAL A 33 4.18 -1.92 4.21
N LEU A 34 4.42 -3.01 3.47
CA LEU A 34 4.18 -4.39 3.91
C LEU A 34 5.53 -5.09 4.10
N HIS A 35 5.74 -5.67 5.29
CA HIS A 35 6.85 -6.58 5.53
C HIS A 35 6.44 -8.02 5.25
N ALA A 36 6.75 -8.51 4.08
CA ALA A 36 6.37 -9.82 3.56
C ALA A 36 7.55 -10.83 3.49
N VAL A 37 8.65 -10.56 4.23
CA VAL A 37 9.76 -11.51 4.41
C VAL A 37 9.58 -12.23 5.74
N PRO A 38 9.44 -13.58 5.76
CA PRO A 38 9.25 -14.31 7.01
C PRO A 38 10.51 -14.33 7.89
N GLY A 39 10.31 -14.49 9.19
CA GLY A 39 11.35 -14.90 10.14
C GLY A 39 12.20 -13.79 10.75
N LEU A 40 12.18 -12.55 10.27
CA LEU A 40 13.02 -11.46 10.78
C LEU A 40 12.20 -10.22 11.10
N THR A 41 12.41 -9.62 12.28
CA THR A 41 12.05 -8.22 12.54
C THR A 41 13.11 -7.35 11.88
N VAL A 42 12.71 -6.22 11.29
CA VAL A 42 13.59 -5.34 10.54
C VAL A 42 13.36 -3.87 10.89
N ASP A 43 14.35 -3.05 10.60
CA ASP A 43 14.26 -1.59 10.62
C ASP A 43 14.31 -1.05 9.20
N VAL A 44 13.35 -0.19 8.84
CA VAL A 44 13.26 0.42 7.51
C VAL A 44 13.75 1.86 7.58
N TYR A 45 14.66 2.20 6.68
CA TYR A 45 15.23 3.54 6.53
C TYR A 45 14.88 4.11 5.15
N ALA A 46 14.62 5.41 5.13
CA ALA A 46 14.43 6.20 3.92
C ALA A 46 15.41 7.36 3.94
N ASN A 47 16.23 7.51 2.90
CA ASN A 47 17.27 8.55 2.79
C ASN A 47 18.22 8.58 4.02
N GLY A 48 18.49 7.41 4.62
CA GLY A 48 19.33 7.28 5.81
C GLY A 48 18.68 7.61 7.15
N GLU A 49 17.41 8.02 7.16
CA GLU A 49 16.63 8.27 8.37
C GLU A 49 15.69 7.09 8.67
N ALA A 50 15.52 6.77 9.97
CA ALA A 50 14.64 5.67 10.38
C ALA A 50 13.18 6.03 10.07
N LEU A 51 12.52 5.18 9.27
CA LEU A 51 11.12 5.35 8.88
C LEU A 51 10.20 4.43 9.69
N ILE A 52 10.53 3.14 9.79
CA ILE A 52 9.74 2.13 10.52
C ILE A 52 10.69 1.26 11.33
N PRO A 53 10.79 1.46 12.65
CA PRO A 53 11.55 0.58 13.54
C PRO A 53 10.74 -0.67 13.92
N ASP A 54 11.41 -1.74 14.33
CA ASP A 54 10.82 -2.97 14.89
C ASP A 54 9.72 -3.59 14.01
N PHE A 55 9.86 -3.52 12.69
CA PHE A 55 8.85 -3.93 11.73
C PHE A 55 8.80 -5.46 11.63
N LYS A 56 7.67 -6.04 12.02
CA LYS A 56 7.48 -7.50 12.10
C LYS A 56 6.95 -8.09 10.80
N PRO A 57 7.32 -9.34 10.45
CA PRO A 57 6.73 -10.04 9.32
C PRO A 57 5.20 -10.07 9.35
N GLY A 58 4.58 -9.96 8.17
CA GLY A 58 3.14 -9.94 7.98
C GLY A 58 2.47 -8.62 8.38
N THR A 59 3.23 -7.61 8.83
CA THR A 59 2.66 -6.31 9.20
C THR A 59 2.57 -5.39 7.99
N LEU A 60 1.39 -4.79 7.81
CA LEU A 60 1.13 -3.67 6.92
C LEU A 60 1.00 -2.40 7.77
N THR A 61 1.67 -1.32 7.37
CA THR A 61 1.53 -0.03 8.07
C THR A 61 0.18 0.61 7.78
N ASP A 62 -0.25 1.48 8.70
CA ASP A 62 -1.18 2.53 8.33
C ASP A 62 -0.60 3.37 7.17
N PRO A 63 -1.44 4.03 6.37
CA PRO A 63 -0.97 4.89 5.30
C PRO A 63 -0.08 6.02 5.84
N LEU A 64 1.12 6.16 5.28
CA LEU A 64 2.08 7.21 5.57
C LEU A 64 1.92 8.34 4.54
N SER A 65 1.95 9.59 4.98
CA SER A 65 2.04 10.75 4.09
C SER A 65 3.51 11.03 3.80
N LEU A 66 3.93 10.87 2.55
CA LEU A 66 5.31 11.11 2.11
C LEU A 66 5.35 12.22 1.07
N PRO A 67 6.22 13.23 1.21
CA PRO A 67 6.45 14.20 0.16
C PRO A 67 6.82 13.53 -1.16
N ALA A 68 6.35 14.09 -2.28
CA ALA A 68 6.77 13.62 -3.58
C ALA A 68 8.28 13.78 -3.77
N GLY A 69 8.95 12.77 -4.33
CA GLY A 69 10.40 12.80 -4.50
C GLY A 69 11.00 11.42 -4.74
N SER A 70 12.32 11.38 -4.72
CA SER A 70 13.11 10.16 -4.88
C SER A 70 13.64 9.71 -3.53
N TYR A 71 13.50 8.43 -3.21
CA TYR A 71 13.88 7.86 -1.93
C TYR A 71 14.89 6.72 -2.12
N ASP A 72 15.92 6.72 -1.29
CA ASP A 72 16.80 5.58 -1.10
C ASP A 72 16.29 4.78 0.10
N LEU A 73 15.77 3.58 -0.18
CA LEU A 73 15.18 2.69 0.82
C LEU A 73 16.20 1.62 1.22
N GLN A 74 16.34 1.40 2.51
CA GLN A 74 17.21 0.37 3.08
C GLN A 74 16.46 -0.38 4.18
N VAL A 75 16.57 -1.70 4.18
CA VAL A 75 15.99 -2.58 5.20
C VAL A 75 17.10 -3.31 5.90
N PHE A 76 17.23 -3.11 7.20
CA PHE A 76 18.23 -3.73 8.06
C PHE A 76 17.60 -4.77 8.99
N ALA A 77 18.37 -5.71 9.45
CA ALA A 77 17.96 -6.55 10.58
C ALA A 77 17.77 -5.69 11.83
N ASP A 78 16.86 -6.11 12.71
CA ASP A 78 16.58 -5.43 13.99
C ASP A 78 17.88 -5.13 14.77
N GLY A 79 18.06 -3.86 15.13
CA GLY A 79 19.25 -3.34 15.80
C GLY A 79 20.41 -2.93 14.92
N ASP A 80 20.35 -3.18 13.61
CA ASP A 80 21.31 -2.67 12.61
C ASP A 80 20.79 -1.36 11.98
N SER A 81 21.71 -0.57 11.41
CA SER A 81 21.38 0.75 10.84
C SER A 81 22.38 1.19 9.79
N PRO A 82 22.10 2.22 9.01
CA PRO A 82 23.08 2.83 8.11
C PRO A 82 24.38 3.18 8.85
N GLY A 83 25.50 2.64 8.36
CA GLY A 83 26.82 2.82 8.97
C GLY A 83 27.18 1.84 10.11
N ASN A 84 26.27 0.96 10.54
CA ASN A 84 26.48 -0.04 11.58
C ASN A 84 26.12 -1.47 11.14
N GLY A 85 25.63 -1.67 9.93
CA GLY A 85 25.24 -2.97 9.40
C GLY A 85 25.25 -2.98 7.88
N GLN A 86 24.92 -4.15 7.32
CA GLN A 86 24.67 -4.31 5.89
C GLN A 86 23.15 -4.41 5.70
N PRO A 87 22.53 -3.65 4.78
CA PRO A 87 21.12 -3.80 4.49
C PRO A 87 20.83 -5.18 3.87
N ALA A 88 19.76 -5.81 4.31
CA ALA A 88 19.24 -7.03 3.69
C ALA A 88 18.57 -6.72 2.35
N ILE A 89 17.98 -5.52 2.22
CA ILE A 89 17.41 -4.99 0.98
C ILE A 89 17.87 -3.54 0.82
N GLU A 90 18.28 -3.16 -0.38
CA GLU A 90 18.60 -1.79 -0.75
C GLU A 90 17.95 -1.46 -2.10
N ALA A 91 17.27 -0.33 -2.17
CA ALA A 91 16.67 0.19 -3.40
C ALA A 91 16.88 1.70 -3.46
N SER A 92 17.70 2.14 -4.43
CA SER A 92 18.01 3.56 -4.62
C SER A 92 17.12 4.19 -5.69
N GLY A 93 16.80 5.47 -5.51
CA GLY A 93 16.06 6.24 -6.50
C GLY A 93 14.61 5.79 -6.69
N VAL A 94 13.96 5.31 -5.63
CA VAL A 94 12.53 4.94 -5.69
C VAL A 94 11.70 6.21 -5.82
N GLU A 95 11.06 6.39 -6.98
CA GLU A 95 10.25 7.57 -7.25
C GLU A 95 8.88 7.47 -6.58
N VAL A 96 8.53 8.52 -5.83
CA VAL A 96 7.23 8.72 -5.21
C VAL A 96 6.56 9.92 -5.88
N PRO A 97 5.63 9.70 -6.84
CA PRO A 97 4.93 10.79 -7.53
C PRO A 97 4.00 11.56 -6.58
N ALA A 98 3.80 12.84 -6.85
CA ALA A 98 2.84 13.66 -6.12
C ALA A 98 1.42 13.09 -6.18
N GLY A 99 0.74 13.01 -5.03
CA GLY A 99 -0.61 12.50 -4.90
C GLY A 99 -0.78 11.01 -5.21
N ALA A 100 0.33 10.27 -5.37
CA ALA A 100 0.27 8.83 -5.61
C ALA A 100 -0.30 8.09 -4.38
N ASN A 101 -1.04 7.00 -4.65
CA ASN A 101 -1.34 5.98 -3.65
C ASN A 101 -0.58 4.71 -4.02
N ALA A 102 0.29 4.23 -3.12
CA ALA A 102 1.17 3.12 -3.43
C ALA A 102 1.40 2.22 -2.21
N THR A 103 1.79 0.97 -2.45
CA THR A 103 2.29 0.08 -1.41
C THR A 103 3.67 -0.43 -1.78
N VAL A 104 4.62 -0.24 -0.86
CA VAL A 104 5.96 -0.80 -0.93
C VAL A 104 5.95 -2.12 -0.20
N VAL A 105 6.41 -3.19 -0.86
CA VAL A 105 6.41 -4.54 -0.28
C VAL A 105 7.85 -5.06 -0.26
N ALA A 106 8.38 -5.29 0.94
CA ALA A 106 9.59 -6.07 1.13
C ALA A 106 9.19 -7.54 1.18
N HIS A 107 9.62 -8.35 0.21
CA HIS A 107 9.16 -9.73 0.07
C HIS A 107 10.26 -10.65 -0.46
N LEU A 108 9.98 -11.96 -0.52
CA LEU A 108 10.85 -12.92 -1.20
C LEU A 108 10.54 -12.93 -2.70
N GLY A 109 11.54 -12.74 -3.54
CA GLY A 109 11.43 -13.00 -4.98
C GLY A 109 11.14 -14.46 -5.28
N ALA A 110 10.87 -14.80 -6.54
CA ALA A 110 10.56 -16.18 -6.94
C ALA A 110 11.69 -17.17 -6.61
N GLY A 111 12.94 -16.71 -6.49
CA GLY A 111 14.11 -17.50 -6.08
C GLY A 111 14.33 -17.60 -4.58
N GLY A 112 13.50 -16.97 -3.76
CA GLY A 112 13.65 -16.94 -2.30
C GLY A 112 14.52 -15.82 -1.75
N ASP A 113 15.15 -15.01 -2.60
CA ASP A 113 15.96 -13.87 -2.16
C ASP A 113 15.08 -12.68 -1.75
N PRO A 114 15.42 -11.96 -0.65
CA PRO A 114 14.71 -10.76 -0.26
C PRO A 114 14.82 -9.67 -1.33
N THR A 115 13.69 -9.04 -1.64
CA THR A 115 13.60 -7.97 -2.64
C THR A 115 12.52 -6.97 -2.25
N LEU A 116 12.41 -5.88 -3.04
CA LEU A 116 11.41 -4.84 -2.83
C LEU A 116 10.64 -4.62 -4.13
N SER A 117 9.31 -4.55 -4.01
CA SER A 117 8.42 -4.16 -5.10
C SER A 117 7.57 -2.97 -4.70
N VAL A 118 7.29 -2.09 -5.66
CA VAL A 118 6.40 -0.94 -5.48
C VAL A 118 5.18 -1.13 -6.38
N PHE A 119 4.01 -1.09 -5.78
CA PHE A 119 2.74 -1.25 -6.47
C PHE A 119 1.95 0.05 -6.37
N ALA A 120 1.50 0.59 -7.48
CA ALA A 120 0.54 1.67 -7.50
C ALA A 120 -0.86 1.10 -7.15
N ASN A 121 -1.55 1.72 -6.20
CA ASN A 121 -2.90 1.33 -5.87
C ASN A 121 -3.88 2.08 -6.78
N ASP A 122 -4.72 1.35 -7.49
CA ASP A 122 -5.79 1.94 -8.27
C ASP A 122 -6.91 2.41 -7.34
N THR A 123 -7.04 3.71 -7.20
CA THR A 123 -8.06 4.38 -6.40
C THR A 123 -9.15 5.02 -7.25
N THR A 124 -9.26 4.67 -8.53
CA THR A 124 -10.34 5.15 -9.38
C THR A 124 -11.69 4.59 -8.91
N ALA A 125 -12.75 5.36 -9.10
CA ALA A 125 -14.09 4.98 -8.64
C ALA A 125 -14.58 3.69 -9.31
N THR A 126 -15.18 2.80 -8.52
CA THR A 126 -15.89 1.61 -8.99
C THR A 126 -17.33 1.94 -9.37
N ALA A 127 -17.99 1.10 -10.15
CA ALA A 127 -19.39 1.25 -10.44
C ALA A 127 -20.27 0.99 -9.19
N PRO A 128 -21.51 1.52 -9.13
CA PRO A 128 -22.41 1.24 -8.02
C PRO A 128 -22.65 -0.26 -7.84
N GLY A 129 -22.53 -0.75 -6.62
CA GLY A 129 -22.66 -2.17 -6.28
C GLY A 129 -21.41 -3.00 -6.54
N GLU A 130 -20.28 -2.37 -6.91
CA GLU A 130 -19.01 -3.05 -7.16
C GLU A 130 -17.94 -2.66 -6.14
N ALA A 131 -16.97 -3.55 -6.01
CA ALA A 131 -15.72 -3.37 -5.27
C ALA A 131 -14.56 -3.79 -6.16
N ARG A 132 -13.39 -3.21 -5.96
CA ARG A 132 -12.15 -3.64 -6.62
C ARG A 132 -11.48 -4.69 -5.80
N LEU A 133 -11.17 -5.83 -6.42
CA LEU A 133 -10.30 -6.87 -5.85
C LEU A 133 -8.98 -6.89 -6.61
N THR A 134 -7.89 -6.68 -5.91
CA THR A 134 -6.53 -6.83 -6.42
C THR A 134 -5.84 -7.96 -5.68
N VAL A 135 -5.14 -8.84 -6.39
CA VAL A 135 -4.32 -9.89 -5.78
C VAL A 135 -2.88 -9.71 -6.21
N ARG A 136 -1.98 -9.66 -5.25
CA ARG A 136 -0.53 -9.51 -5.43
C ARG A 136 0.18 -10.79 -5.02
N HIS A 137 0.88 -11.40 -5.95
CA HIS A 137 1.67 -12.58 -5.66
C HIS A 137 3.09 -12.17 -5.29
N THR A 138 3.36 -12.01 -3.99
CA THR A 138 4.67 -11.62 -3.44
C THR A 138 5.33 -12.77 -2.65
N ALA A 139 4.82 -14.00 -2.81
CA ALA A 139 5.40 -15.19 -2.18
C ALA A 139 6.47 -15.85 -3.05
N ALA A 140 7.50 -16.43 -2.45
CA ALA A 140 8.41 -17.38 -3.10
C ALA A 140 7.67 -18.71 -3.31
N ALA A 141 6.79 -18.74 -4.29
CA ALA A 141 5.94 -19.88 -4.63
C ALA A 141 5.70 -19.94 -6.16
N PRO A 142 5.33 -21.10 -6.71
CA PRO A 142 4.91 -21.21 -8.10
C PRO A 142 3.71 -20.31 -8.42
N ALA A 143 3.51 -20.03 -9.72
CA ALA A 143 2.32 -19.35 -10.19
C ALA A 143 1.03 -20.07 -9.75
N VAL A 144 0.01 -19.27 -9.41
CA VAL A 144 -1.27 -19.77 -8.89
C VAL A 144 -2.45 -19.26 -9.70
N ASP A 145 -3.55 -20.01 -9.69
CA ASP A 145 -4.84 -19.53 -10.13
C ASP A 145 -5.61 -18.98 -8.93
N VAL A 146 -6.07 -17.74 -9.03
CA VAL A 146 -6.95 -17.12 -8.05
C VAL A 146 -8.39 -17.43 -8.41
N ARG A 147 -9.17 -17.94 -7.46
CA ARG A 147 -10.56 -18.32 -7.67
C ARG A 147 -11.50 -17.52 -6.78
N ALA A 148 -12.60 -17.07 -7.36
CA ALA A 148 -13.71 -16.46 -6.66
C ALA A 148 -14.94 -17.34 -6.80
N ASN A 149 -15.53 -17.79 -5.68
CA ASN A 149 -16.71 -18.66 -5.64
C ASN A 149 -16.56 -19.95 -6.50
N GLY A 150 -15.34 -20.45 -6.66
CA GLY A 150 -15.02 -21.65 -7.43
C GLY A 150 -14.58 -21.41 -8.88
N ASP A 151 -14.89 -20.27 -9.46
CA ASP A 151 -14.47 -19.90 -10.80
C ASP A 151 -13.08 -19.25 -10.78
N VAL A 152 -12.28 -19.47 -11.85
CA VAL A 152 -10.97 -18.81 -11.99
C VAL A 152 -11.20 -17.34 -12.32
N LEU A 153 -10.76 -16.45 -11.42
CA LEU A 153 -10.78 -15.02 -11.64
C LEU A 153 -9.48 -14.54 -12.31
N PHE A 154 -8.34 -14.96 -11.77
CA PHE A 154 -7.01 -14.67 -12.35
C PHE A 154 -6.26 -15.99 -12.53
N ALA A 155 -5.71 -16.22 -13.72
CA ALA A 155 -5.01 -17.45 -14.06
C ALA A 155 -3.49 -17.24 -14.11
N GLY A 156 -2.73 -18.15 -13.51
CA GLY A 156 -1.28 -18.19 -13.63
C GLY A 156 -0.56 -16.98 -13.02
N LEU A 157 -1.11 -16.37 -11.99
CA LEU A 157 -0.51 -15.23 -11.32
C LEU A 157 0.82 -15.64 -10.66
N SER A 158 1.91 -14.96 -11.00
CA SER A 158 3.26 -15.30 -10.56
C SER A 158 3.95 -14.10 -9.88
N ASN A 159 4.87 -14.38 -8.98
CA ASN A 159 5.68 -13.38 -8.27
C ASN A 159 6.60 -12.59 -9.25
N PRO A 160 6.66 -11.24 -9.19
CA PRO A 160 5.94 -10.32 -8.31
C PRO A 160 4.73 -9.62 -8.97
N ASN A 161 3.93 -10.32 -9.74
CA ASN A 161 2.84 -9.71 -10.49
C ASN A 161 1.56 -9.53 -9.64
N GLU A 162 0.70 -8.65 -10.13
CA GLU A 162 -0.66 -8.44 -9.62
C GLU A 162 -1.68 -8.56 -10.74
N ASP A 163 -2.90 -8.90 -10.36
CA ASP A 163 -4.10 -8.80 -11.21
C ASP A 163 -5.23 -8.14 -10.43
N SER A 164 -6.09 -7.40 -11.13
CA SER A 164 -7.18 -6.63 -10.54
C SER A 164 -8.45 -6.74 -11.37
N ALA A 165 -9.60 -6.78 -10.69
CA ALA A 165 -10.91 -6.76 -11.31
C ALA A 165 -11.93 -6.04 -10.41
N ASP A 166 -12.84 -5.30 -11.03
CA ASP A 166 -14.04 -4.84 -10.36
C ASP A 166 -15.07 -5.98 -10.36
N VAL A 167 -15.56 -6.31 -9.18
CA VAL A 167 -16.47 -7.45 -8.94
C VAL A 167 -17.64 -6.99 -8.09
N PRO A 168 -18.81 -7.67 -8.16
CA PRO A 168 -19.93 -7.35 -7.28
C PRO A 168 -19.50 -7.28 -5.81
N ALA A 169 -19.99 -6.27 -5.08
CA ALA A 169 -19.78 -6.18 -3.63
C ALA A 169 -20.58 -7.28 -2.96
N ASP A 170 -19.90 -8.31 -2.42
CA ASP A 170 -20.52 -9.48 -1.79
C ASP A 170 -19.50 -10.20 -0.89
N THR A 171 -19.93 -11.25 -0.23
CA THR A 171 -19.06 -12.18 0.48
C THR A 171 -18.63 -13.31 -0.43
N TYR A 172 -17.32 -13.42 -0.63
CA TYR A 172 -16.72 -14.46 -1.47
C TYR A 172 -16.29 -15.67 -0.62
N SER A 173 -16.10 -16.83 -1.28
CA SER A 173 -15.59 -18.02 -0.60
C SER A 173 -14.27 -17.73 0.10
N ALA A 174 -14.17 -18.14 1.36
CA ALA A 174 -13.13 -17.84 2.34
C ALA A 174 -13.44 -16.63 3.26
N ASP A 175 -14.72 -16.27 3.43
CA ASP A 175 -15.17 -15.20 4.35
C ASP A 175 -14.55 -13.81 4.06
N VAL A 176 -14.11 -13.57 2.81
CA VAL A 176 -13.68 -12.23 2.37
C VAL A 176 -14.91 -11.46 1.93
N THR A 177 -15.24 -10.43 2.69
CA THR A 177 -16.31 -9.49 2.33
C THR A 177 -15.71 -8.31 1.59
N LEU A 178 -16.18 -8.10 0.36
CA LEU A 178 -15.83 -6.94 -0.46
C LEU A 178 -16.95 -5.91 -0.32
N ALA A 179 -16.66 -4.78 0.32
CA ALA A 179 -17.62 -3.70 0.49
C ALA A 179 -17.69 -2.85 -0.78
N GLU A 180 -18.90 -2.36 -1.09
CA GLU A 180 -19.09 -1.44 -2.22
C GLU A 180 -18.22 -0.20 -2.11
N GLY A 181 -17.64 0.23 -3.22
CA GLY A 181 -16.79 1.42 -3.29
C GLY A 181 -15.48 1.30 -2.52
N THR A 182 -14.97 0.07 -2.33
CA THR A 182 -13.66 -0.18 -1.75
C THR A 182 -12.74 -0.89 -2.73
N SER A 183 -11.43 -0.74 -2.53
CA SER A 183 -10.40 -1.62 -3.12
C SER A 183 -9.85 -2.52 -2.03
N THR A 184 -10.05 -3.83 -2.18
CA THR A 184 -9.46 -4.85 -1.31
C THR A 184 -8.27 -5.46 -2.02
N ILE A 185 -7.09 -5.36 -1.42
CA ILE A 185 -5.83 -5.86 -1.96
C ILE A 185 -5.38 -7.03 -1.08
N VAL A 186 -5.23 -8.20 -1.68
CA VAL A 186 -4.76 -9.42 -1.02
C VAL A 186 -3.33 -9.70 -1.46
N TYR A 187 -2.43 -9.85 -0.50
CA TYR A 187 -1.04 -10.20 -0.72
C TYR A 187 -0.82 -11.65 -0.31
N ALA A 188 -0.41 -12.50 -1.26
CA ALA A 188 0.15 -13.81 -0.92
C ALA A 188 1.66 -13.61 -0.69
N TRP A 189 2.17 -13.95 0.51
CA TRP A 189 3.55 -13.72 0.90
C TRP A 189 4.17 -14.93 1.62
N GLY A 190 5.48 -14.86 1.91
CA GLY A 190 6.21 -15.96 2.52
C GLY A 190 6.82 -16.91 1.49
N SER A 191 7.08 -18.15 1.88
CA SER A 191 7.71 -19.18 1.05
C SER A 191 6.97 -20.52 1.12
N ALA A 192 6.80 -21.15 -0.05
CA ALA A 192 6.23 -22.49 -0.15
C ALA A 192 7.24 -23.57 0.32
N GLU A 193 8.53 -23.29 0.23
CA GLU A 193 9.58 -24.24 0.57
C GLU A 193 9.70 -24.45 2.09
N ASP A 194 9.63 -23.39 2.87
CA ASP A 194 9.72 -23.43 4.33
C ASP A 194 8.35 -23.48 5.04
N GLY A 195 7.26 -23.44 4.28
CA GLY A 195 5.91 -23.52 4.81
C GLY A 195 5.41 -22.24 5.48
N SER A 196 6.05 -21.08 5.23
CA SER A 196 5.69 -19.79 5.80
C SER A 196 4.66 -19.01 4.97
N LEU A 197 3.99 -19.65 4.01
CA LEU A 197 2.97 -18.99 3.19
C LEU A 197 1.85 -18.44 4.06
N ASP A 198 1.53 -17.17 3.85
CA ASP A 198 0.45 -16.46 4.54
C ASP A 198 -0.16 -15.38 3.65
N LEU A 199 -1.24 -14.76 4.13
CA LEU A 199 -1.95 -13.69 3.43
C LEU A 199 -1.95 -12.41 4.27
N ALA A 200 -1.79 -11.26 3.60
CA ALA A 200 -2.09 -9.96 4.18
C ALA A 200 -3.18 -9.29 3.36
N VAL A 201 -4.00 -8.47 4.01
CA VAL A 201 -5.11 -7.76 3.35
C VAL A 201 -5.01 -6.28 3.65
N GLN A 202 -5.17 -5.48 2.61
CA GLN A 202 -5.28 -4.02 2.68
C GLN A 202 -6.63 -3.61 2.11
N THR A 203 -7.30 -2.66 2.75
CA THR A 203 -8.53 -2.06 2.23
C THR A 203 -8.31 -0.56 2.05
N ILE A 204 -8.73 -0.04 0.90
CA ILE A 204 -8.73 1.38 0.58
C ILE A 204 -10.20 1.76 0.32
N ASP A 205 -10.70 2.69 1.12
CA ASP A 205 -12.08 3.17 1.04
C ASP A 205 -12.22 4.39 0.12
N GLY A 206 -13.48 4.76 -0.18
CA GLY A 206 -13.79 6.01 -0.87
C GLY A 206 -13.81 5.94 -2.39
N LEU A 207 -13.87 4.72 -2.97
CA LEU A 207 -13.93 4.49 -4.42
C LEU A 207 -15.38 4.58 -4.96
N HIS A 208 -16.31 5.15 -4.21
CA HIS A 208 -17.69 5.33 -4.68
C HIS A 208 -17.72 6.28 -5.88
N SER A 209 -18.35 5.84 -6.98
CA SER A 209 -18.74 6.76 -8.04
C SER A 209 -19.72 7.77 -7.45
N ALA A 210 -19.40 9.06 -7.53
CA ALA A 210 -20.35 10.10 -7.10
C ALA A 210 -21.67 9.90 -7.85
N PRO A 211 -22.83 9.79 -7.17
CA PRO A 211 -24.10 9.76 -7.87
C PRO A 211 -24.20 11.08 -8.65
N HIS A 212 -24.37 11.00 -9.98
CA HIS A 212 -24.74 12.15 -10.78
C HIS A 212 -26.02 12.73 -10.16
N GLY A 213 -25.87 13.88 -9.51
CA GLY A 213 -26.91 14.46 -8.66
C GLY A 213 -28.27 14.46 -9.31
N VAL A 214 -29.21 13.80 -8.67
CA VAL A 214 -30.63 14.12 -8.84
C VAL A 214 -30.79 15.51 -8.26
N PRO A 215 -31.32 16.51 -8.98
CA PRO A 215 -31.65 17.79 -8.37
C PRO A 215 -32.72 17.53 -7.30
N GLY A 216 -32.28 17.43 -6.04
CA GLY A 216 -33.17 17.31 -4.92
C GLY A 216 -33.95 18.61 -4.73
N GLY A 217 -35.26 18.57 -5.06
CA GLY A 217 -36.16 19.60 -4.64
C GLY A 217 -36.10 19.75 -3.10
N GLU A 218 -36.06 20.98 -2.64
CA GLU A 218 -36.09 21.35 -1.23
C GLU A 218 -37.28 20.69 -0.52
N ALA A 219 -36.96 19.85 0.47
CA ALA A 219 -37.86 19.55 1.55
C ALA A 219 -37.00 19.39 2.81
N GLY A 220 -36.98 20.45 3.61
CA GLY A 220 -36.31 20.46 4.89
C GLY A 220 -36.88 19.44 5.85
N LEU A 221 -36.00 18.72 6.57
CA LEU A 221 -36.21 18.17 7.89
C LEU A 221 -34.90 18.09 8.64
N ALA A 222 -34.96 18.40 9.91
CA ALA A 222 -33.90 18.66 10.86
C ALA A 222 -32.98 17.47 11.15
N PRO A 223 -31.77 17.72 11.73
CA PRO A 223 -30.83 16.66 12.04
C PRO A 223 -31.16 15.97 13.34
N GLU A 224 -31.25 14.66 13.33
CA GLU A 224 -31.16 13.86 14.54
C GLU A 224 -29.72 13.39 14.74
N SER A 225 -29.16 13.78 15.85
CA SER A 225 -27.86 13.38 16.34
C SER A 225 -27.90 11.92 16.81
N GLY A 226 -27.23 11.04 16.05
CA GLY A 226 -27.03 9.63 16.42
C GLY A 226 -25.55 9.36 16.63
N SER A 227 -25.24 8.89 17.82
CA SER A 227 -23.94 8.60 18.41
C SER A 227 -23.05 7.67 17.58
N ILE A 228 -21.79 8.02 17.52
CA ILE A 228 -20.67 7.22 17.00
C ILE A 228 -20.52 5.96 17.86
N SER A 229 -20.69 4.79 17.29
CA SER A 229 -20.34 3.54 17.94
C SER A 229 -18.93 3.11 17.52
N GLU A 230 -18.13 2.78 18.53
CA GLU A 230 -16.74 2.40 18.51
C GLU A 230 -16.48 1.20 17.57
N TRP A 231 -15.49 1.35 16.69
CA TRP A 231 -14.98 0.28 15.87
C TRP A 231 -14.13 -0.64 16.73
N THR A 232 -14.68 -1.77 17.13
CA THR A 232 -13.90 -2.88 17.68
C THR A 232 -13.24 -3.62 16.52
N LEU A 233 -11.94 -3.48 16.40
CA LEU A 233 -11.10 -4.34 15.56
C LEU A 233 -11.19 -5.78 16.06
N ALA A 234 -12.00 -6.60 15.40
CA ALA A 234 -11.96 -8.04 15.56
C ALA A 234 -10.91 -8.59 14.58
N LEU A 235 -9.70 -8.84 15.07
CA LEU A 235 -8.73 -9.71 14.42
C LEU A 235 -9.30 -11.14 14.43
N GLY A 236 -10.10 -11.47 13.43
CA GLY A 236 -10.49 -12.83 13.14
C GLY A 236 -9.34 -13.51 12.39
N THR A 237 -8.86 -14.60 12.95
CA THR A 237 -7.90 -15.51 12.32
C THR A 237 -8.44 -15.98 10.98
N LEU A 238 -7.87 -15.49 9.89
CA LEU A 238 -8.13 -15.94 8.52
C LEU A 238 -7.54 -17.35 8.35
N SER A 239 -8.39 -18.35 8.51
CA SER A 239 -8.08 -19.72 8.10
C SER A 239 -8.50 -19.90 6.65
N ALA A 240 -7.48 -20.02 5.80
CA ALA A 240 -7.49 -20.64 4.47
C ALA A 240 -8.40 -20.05 3.39
N LEU A 241 -7.90 -19.09 2.63
CA LEU A 241 -8.18 -19.10 1.20
C LEU A 241 -7.72 -20.47 0.68
N GLY A 242 -8.62 -21.26 0.11
CA GLY A 242 -8.29 -22.59 -0.39
C GLY A 242 -7.36 -22.52 -1.58
N LEU A 243 -6.06 -22.38 -1.32
CA LEU A 243 -5.02 -22.76 -2.25
C LEU A 243 -5.09 -24.29 -2.37
N ALA A 244 -5.79 -24.79 -3.40
CA ALA A 244 -5.72 -26.19 -3.77
C ALA A 244 -4.34 -26.48 -4.34
N LEU A 245 -3.34 -26.60 -3.46
CA LEU A 245 -2.07 -27.24 -3.79
C LEU A 245 -2.37 -28.72 -3.97
N GLY A 246 -2.22 -29.21 -5.21
CA GLY A 246 -2.32 -30.63 -5.55
C GLY A 246 -1.25 -31.43 -4.82
N GLY A 247 -1.44 -31.72 -3.56
CA GLY A 247 -0.61 -32.57 -2.75
C GLY A 247 -0.97 -34.05 -3.02
N ARG A 248 -0.07 -34.77 -3.65
CA ARG A 248 -0.12 -36.24 -3.75
C ARG A 248 -0.24 -36.85 -2.36
N ARG A 249 -1.35 -37.54 -2.09
CA ARG A 249 -1.50 -38.44 -0.92
C ARG A 249 -0.43 -39.50 -0.97
N LEU A 250 0.51 -39.48 -0.04
CA LEU A 250 1.31 -40.64 0.32
C LEU A 250 0.41 -41.61 1.09
N VAL A 251 0.04 -42.69 0.42
CA VAL A 251 -0.60 -43.84 1.05
C VAL A 251 0.48 -44.57 1.85
N THR A 252 0.48 -44.45 3.17
CA THR A 252 1.22 -45.34 4.05
C THR A 252 0.46 -46.63 4.19
N ALA A 253 0.96 -47.69 3.54
CA ALA A 253 0.51 -49.06 3.79
C ALA A 253 0.96 -49.50 5.18
N ARG A 254 0.00 -49.72 6.06
CA ARG A 254 0.20 -50.34 7.37
C ARG A 254 0.17 -51.84 7.15
N THR A 255 1.34 -52.51 7.13
CA THR A 255 1.45 -53.97 7.26
C THR A 255 1.31 -54.33 8.73
N GLY A 256 0.25 -55.05 9.06
CA GLY A 256 0.08 -55.71 10.34
C GLY A 256 0.82 -57.04 10.39
N ARG A 257 1.51 -57.23 11.46
CA ARG A 257 1.56 -58.46 12.26
C ARG A 257 2.44 -58.22 13.48
#